data_65fcc0bf80212df8afb9418857d13bd8
#
_entry.id   65fcc0bf80212df8afb9418857d13bd8
#
_cell.length_a   1.000
_cell.length_b   1.000
_cell.length_c   1.000
_cell.angle_alpha   90.00
_cell.angle_beta   90.00
_cell.angle_gamma   90.00
#
_symmetry.space_group_name_H-M   'P 1'
#
loop_
_entity.id
_entity.type
_entity.pdbx_description
1 polymer ?
#
loop_
_entity_poly.entity_id
_entity_poly.type
_entity_poly.pdbx_seq_one_letter_code
_entity_poly.pdbx_strand_id
1 'polypeptide(L)'
;MLEYDQKTKKFDIYNTLTSDAGPTAIEIDAYNNVWFAESLVGNIGKIDGQTKQMTEFTPNEGPLAEPFALMIDKQENIWIAEHLGPSITKFNPILESFDKVNISNSESLPFGMVLDKYDNIWVAQHVIDSLVVHDPYNNRISEVAIPTEGSFTQFVTADDNGDVWFVEQRGAKIGKVSISSVPGQTTILQESSTFEIKYVEIVAPLVSAGIIATALFYVKSVRDKRKIDEMINRKSED
;
A
#
# COMPACT_ATOMS: atom_id res chain seq x y z
N MET A 1 -15.90 8.04 1.27
CA MET A 1 -14.74 8.71 1.90
C MET A 1 -15.17 9.90 2.74
N LEU A 2 -14.30 10.35 3.68
CA LEU A 2 -14.55 11.50 4.55
C LEU A 2 -13.36 12.46 4.47
N GLU A 3 -13.62 13.74 4.23
CA GLU A 3 -12.65 14.82 4.35
C GLU A 3 -12.95 15.61 5.64
N TYR A 4 -11.95 15.78 6.51
CA TYR A 4 -12.12 16.55 7.74
C TYR A 4 -11.49 17.94 7.60
N ASP A 5 -12.31 18.98 7.65
CA ASP A 5 -11.83 20.35 7.70
C ASP A 5 -11.46 20.75 9.14
N GLN A 6 -10.17 20.96 9.37
CA GLN A 6 -9.64 21.34 10.69
C GLN A 6 -10.13 22.73 11.16
N LYS A 7 -10.49 23.64 10.27
CA LYS A 7 -10.95 24.98 10.61
C LYS A 7 -12.42 24.97 11.04
N THR A 8 -13.26 24.33 10.24
CA THR A 8 -14.72 24.28 10.50
C THR A 8 -15.11 23.15 11.43
N LYS A 9 -14.22 22.18 11.69
CA LYS A 9 -14.46 20.96 12.47
C LYS A 9 -15.59 20.09 11.89
N LYS A 10 -15.78 20.12 10.58
CA LYS A 10 -16.80 19.35 9.87
C LYS A 10 -16.18 18.29 8.98
N PHE A 11 -17.00 17.28 8.66
CA PHE A 11 -16.69 16.27 7.66
C PHE A 11 -17.51 16.52 6.40
N ASP A 12 -16.85 16.47 5.25
CA ASP A 12 -17.49 16.31 3.97
C ASP A 12 -17.46 14.83 3.56
N ILE A 13 -18.57 14.35 2.99
CA ILE A 13 -18.76 12.94 2.65
C ILE A 13 -18.73 12.79 1.12
N TYR A 14 -17.86 11.91 0.64
CA TYR A 14 -17.77 11.54 -0.78
C TYR A 14 -18.24 10.09 -0.93
N ASN A 15 -19.37 9.88 -1.57
CA ASN A 15 -19.84 8.55 -1.95
C ASN A 15 -19.20 8.16 -3.29
N THR A 16 -18.80 6.91 -3.46
CA THR A 16 -18.35 6.35 -4.74
C THR A 16 -19.50 6.41 -5.76
N LEU A 17 -19.17 6.55 -7.04
CA LEU A 17 -20.18 6.57 -8.11
C LEU A 17 -20.80 5.17 -8.28
N THR A 18 -19.95 4.14 -8.20
CA THR A 18 -20.40 2.75 -8.16
C THR A 18 -20.75 2.34 -6.73
N SER A 19 -21.94 1.74 -6.55
CA SER A 19 -22.35 1.22 -5.24
C SER A 19 -21.47 0.03 -4.81
N ASP A 20 -21.28 -0.09 -3.49
CA ASP A 20 -20.53 -1.18 -2.89
C ASP A 20 -19.09 -1.34 -3.44
N ALA A 21 -18.48 -0.25 -3.88
CA ALA A 21 -17.19 -0.24 -4.54
C ALA A 21 -16.01 -0.73 -3.65
N GLY A 22 -16.12 -0.65 -2.32
CA GLY A 22 -15.12 -1.11 -1.38
C GLY A 22 -13.78 -0.36 -1.48
N PRO A 23 -13.73 0.97 -1.24
CA PRO A 23 -12.48 1.71 -1.33
C PRO A 23 -11.45 1.23 -0.29
N THR A 24 -10.22 0.92 -0.74
CA THR A 24 -9.15 0.31 0.09
C THR A 24 -7.93 1.20 0.25
N ALA A 25 -7.35 1.68 -0.84
CA ALA A 25 -6.14 2.51 -0.85
C ALA A 25 -6.46 3.94 -1.26
N ILE A 26 -5.61 4.87 -0.84
CA ILE A 26 -5.75 6.28 -1.16
C ILE A 26 -4.36 6.91 -1.32
N GLU A 27 -4.21 7.74 -2.38
CA GLU A 27 -3.00 8.50 -2.67
C GLU A 27 -3.37 9.91 -3.16
N ILE A 28 -2.45 10.85 -3.02
CA ILE A 28 -2.65 12.25 -3.46
C ILE A 28 -1.57 12.60 -4.46
N ASP A 29 -1.98 13.05 -5.66
CA ASP A 29 -1.05 13.49 -6.71
C ASP A 29 -0.54 14.93 -6.49
N ALA A 30 0.43 15.36 -7.32
CA ALA A 30 1.01 16.70 -7.24
C ALA A 30 -0.01 17.83 -7.51
N TYR A 31 -1.17 17.52 -8.07
CA TYR A 31 -2.25 18.47 -8.35
C TYR A 31 -3.31 18.50 -7.24
N ASN A 32 -3.08 17.78 -6.13
CA ASN A 32 -4.00 17.56 -5.01
C ASN A 32 -5.28 16.80 -5.40
N ASN A 33 -5.25 16.02 -6.47
CA ASN A 33 -6.31 15.07 -6.71
C ASN A 33 -6.14 13.88 -5.77
N VAL A 34 -7.25 13.34 -5.30
CA VAL A 34 -7.27 12.16 -4.43
C VAL A 34 -7.61 10.94 -5.27
N TRP A 35 -6.67 10.01 -5.39
CA TRP A 35 -6.84 8.75 -6.07
C TRP A 35 -7.15 7.64 -5.07
N PHE A 36 -8.03 6.72 -5.42
CA PHE A 36 -8.39 5.60 -4.55
C PHE A 36 -8.69 4.34 -5.36
N ALA A 37 -8.46 3.19 -4.74
CA ALA A 37 -8.78 1.89 -5.31
C ALA A 37 -10.18 1.46 -4.88
N GLU A 38 -10.92 0.83 -5.78
CA GLU A 38 -12.25 0.26 -5.54
C GLU A 38 -12.18 -1.26 -5.68
N SER A 39 -11.78 -1.93 -4.59
CA SER A 39 -11.38 -3.33 -4.62
C SER A 39 -12.49 -4.29 -5.00
N LEU A 40 -13.73 -4.02 -4.61
CA LEU A 40 -14.85 -4.94 -4.86
C LEU A 40 -15.41 -4.87 -6.29
N VAL A 41 -15.15 -3.78 -7.00
CA VAL A 41 -15.65 -3.57 -8.37
C VAL A 41 -14.54 -3.49 -9.42
N GLY A 42 -13.27 -3.47 -8.99
CA GLY A 42 -12.12 -3.50 -9.89
C GLY A 42 -11.86 -2.20 -10.64
N ASN A 43 -12.17 -1.07 -10.04
CA ASN A 43 -11.94 0.26 -10.60
C ASN A 43 -10.86 1.01 -9.81
N ILE A 44 -10.45 2.17 -10.33
CA ILE A 44 -9.85 3.24 -9.56
C ILE A 44 -10.71 4.49 -9.68
N GLY A 45 -10.78 5.26 -8.60
CA GLY A 45 -11.50 6.53 -8.57
C GLY A 45 -10.57 7.71 -8.37
N LYS A 46 -11.00 8.89 -8.82
CA LYS A 46 -10.34 10.16 -8.64
C LYS A 46 -11.32 11.20 -8.11
N ILE A 47 -10.94 11.94 -7.08
CA ILE A 47 -11.60 13.19 -6.69
C ILE A 47 -10.69 14.33 -7.14
N ASP A 48 -11.20 15.20 -8.01
CA ASP A 48 -10.47 16.38 -8.46
C ASP A 48 -10.22 17.36 -7.29
N GLY A 49 -8.97 17.75 -7.12
CA GLY A 49 -8.54 18.57 -5.98
C GLY A 49 -9.17 19.95 -5.93
N GLN A 50 -9.58 20.52 -7.07
CA GLN A 50 -10.17 21.85 -7.19
C GLN A 50 -11.70 21.82 -7.23
N THR A 51 -12.26 21.01 -8.13
CA THR A 51 -13.71 20.97 -8.38
C THR A 51 -14.46 20.03 -7.44
N LYS A 52 -13.74 19.12 -6.78
CA LYS A 52 -14.28 18.04 -5.94
C LYS A 52 -15.17 17.06 -6.71
N GLN A 53 -15.14 17.09 -8.03
CA GLN A 53 -15.83 16.11 -8.85
C GLN A 53 -15.13 14.76 -8.80
N MET A 54 -15.93 13.71 -8.78
CA MET A 54 -15.45 12.33 -8.79
C MET A 54 -15.54 11.75 -10.20
N THR A 55 -14.54 10.95 -10.55
CA THR A 55 -14.48 10.15 -11.79
C THR A 55 -14.00 8.76 -11.44
N GLU A 56 -14.54 7.74 -12.08
CA GLU A 56 -14.09 6.35 -11.96
C GLU A 56 -13.54 5.87 -13.30
N PHE A 57 -12.52 5.01 -13.24
CA PHE A 57 -11.84 4.46 -14.42
C PHE A 57 -11.78 2.94 -14.31
N THR A 58 -12.21 2.28 -15.39
CA THR A 58 -12.18 0.82 -15.53
C THR A 58 -11.39 0.46 -16.78
N PRO A 59 -10.47 -0.53 -16.73
CA PRO A 59 -9.80 -0.98 -17.94
C PRO A 59 -10.78 -1.52 -18.97
N ASN A 60 -10.51 -1.27 -20.27
CA ASN A 60 -11.35 -1.75 -21.36
C ASN A 60 -11.42 -3.29 -21.47
N GLU A 61 -10.39 -3.97 -20.98
CA GLU A 61 -10.26 -5.43 -21.02
C GLU A 61 -10.98 -6.14 -19.85
N GLY A 62 -11.63 -5.37 -19.00
CA GLY A 62 -12.36 -5.84 -17.82
C GLY A 62 -11.80 -5.28 -16.52
N PRO A 63 -12.50 -5.50 -15.41
CA PRO A 63 -12.13 -4.92 -14.12
C PRO A 63 -10.76 -5.42 -13.64
N LEU A 64 -10.08 -4.59 -12.84
CA LEU A 64 -8.88 -4.98 -12.11
C LEU A 64 -9.18 -6.12 -11.12
N ALA A 65 -8.23 -7.01 -10.91
CA ALA A 65 -8.40 -8.15 -10.02
C ALA A 65 -8.15 -7.75 -8.55
N GLU A 66 -9.15 -7.17 -7.91
CA GLU A 66 -9.09 -6.65 -6.54
C GLU A 66 -7.94 -5.64 -6.36
N PRO A 67 -8.05 -4.42 -6.91
CA PRO A 67 -7.06 -3.36 -6.70
C PRO A 67 -6.99 -3.01 -5.21
N PHE A 68 -5.85 -3.27 -4.57
CA PHE A 68 -5.73 -3.19 -3.11
C PHE A 68 -4.81 -2.07 -2.65
N ALA A 69 -3.70 -1.84 -3.34
CA ALA A 69 -2.78 -0.74 -3.05
C ALA A 69 -2.58 0.15 -4.28
N LEU A 70 -2.34 1.43 -4.02
CA LEU A 70 -1.98 2.43 -5.01
C LEU A 70 -0.63 3.04 -4.67
N MET A 71 0.06 3.52 -5.68
CA MET A 71 1.28 4.31 -5.58
C MET A 71 1.35 5.25 -6.79
N ILE A 72 1.86 6.47 -6.60
CA ILE A 72 2.06 7.44 -7.68
C ILE A 72 3.55 7.54 -7.99
N ASP A 73 3.93 7.40 -9.26
CA ASP A 73 5.31 7.55 -9.68
C ASP A 73 5.68 9.02 -9.96
N LYS A 74 6.96 9.30 -10.23
CA LYS A 74 7.45 10.67 -10.51
C LYS A 74 6.90 11.26 -11.82
N GLN A 75 6.31 10.45 -12.67
CA GLN A 75 5.64 10.84 -13.90
C GLN A 75 4.13 10.98 -13.73
N GLU A 76 3.64 10.96 -12.48
CA GLU A 76 2.21 11.04 -12.10
C GLU A 76 1.36 9.87 -12.64
N ASN A 77 1.97 8.73 -12.99
CA ASN A 77 1.20 7.52 -13.26
C ASN A 77 0.78 6.87 -11.94
N ILE A 78 -0.40 6.27 -11.96
CA ILE A 78 -0.93 5.52 -10.81
C ILE A 78 -0.59 4.04 -11.00
N TRP A 79 0.18 3.49 -10.09
CA TRP A 79 0.45 2.07 -10.04
C TRP A 79 -0.50 1.39 -9.08
N ILE A 80 -1.02 0.24 -9.48
CA ILE A 80 -2.07 -0.49 -8.77
C ILE A 80 -1.60 -1.92 -8.53
N ALA A 81 -1.63 -2.39 -7.28
CA ALA A 81 -1.44 -3.80 -6.97
C ALA A 81 -2.77 -4.53 -7.09
N GLU A 82 -2.83 -5.55 -7.95
CA GLU A 82 -4.00 -6.40 -8.13
C GLU A 82 -3.89 -7.63 -7.20
N HIS A 83 -4.55 -7.57 -6.05
CA HIS A 83 -4.36 -8.55 -4.98
C HIS A 83 -4.82 -9.98 -5.36
N LEU A 84 -5.87 -10.12 -6.14
CA LEU A 84 -6.33 -11.43 -6.66
C LEU A 84 -5.79 -11.75 -8.06
N GLY A 85 -4.81 -11.00 -8.54
CA GLY A 85 -4.14 -11.23 -9.81
C GLY A 85 -2.62 -11.16 -9.66
N PRO A 86 -1.84 -11.99 -10.39
CA PRO A 86 -0.37 -11.93 -10.34
C PRO A 86 0.15 -10.75 -11.15
N SER A 87 -0.32 -9.54 -10.87
CA SER A 87 -0.02 -8.36 -11.67
C SER A 87 0.01 -7.06 -10.85
N ILE A 88 0.76 -6.11 -11.36
CA ILE A 88 0.61 -4.69 -11.07
C ILE A 88 0.18 -3.98 -12.34
N THR A 89 -0.65 -2.96 -12.23
CA THR A 89 -1.15 -2.24 -13.40
C THR A 89 -0.79 -0.76 -13.29
N LYS A 90 -0.24 -0.20 -14.35
CA LYS A 90 0.02 1.23 -14.49
C LYS A 90 -1.18 1.89 -15.16
N PHE A 91 -1.72 2.92 -14.55
CA PHE A 91 -2.69 3.81 -15.16
C PHE A 91 -2.04 5.16 -15.49
N ASN A 92 -2.19 5.60 -16.73
CA ASN A 92 -1.76 6.94 -17.17
C ASN A 92 -2.95 7.89 -17.14
N PRO A 93 -2.97 8.90 -16.25
CA PRO A 93 -4.12 9.80 -16.11
C PRO A 93 -4.37 10.74 -17.29
N ILE A 94 -3.36 10.98 -18.14
CA ILE A 94 -3.49 11.85 -19.30
C ILE A 94 -4.10 11.10 -20.48
N LEU A 95 -3.66 9.84 -20.69
CA LEU A 95 -4.13 8.99 -21.78
C LEU A 95 -5.36 8.16 -21.38
N GLU A 96 -5.69 8.14 -20.11
CA GLU A 96 -6.72 7.27 -19.50
C GLU A 96 -6.54 5.79 -19.89
N SER A 97 -5.27 5.35 -19.95
CA SER A 97 -4.90 4.02 -20.39
C SER A 97 -4.31 3.19 -19.26
N PHE A 98 -4.60 1.89 -19.30
CA PHE A 98 -4.07 0.90 -18.37
C PHE A 98 -3.07 0.00 -19.08
N ASP A 99 -1.90 -0.17 -18.46
CA ASP A 99 -0.83 -1.06 -18.90
C ASP A 99 -0.56 -2.10 -17.82
N LYS A 100 -0.94 -3.36 -18.08
CA LYS A 100 -0.75 -4.45 -17.13
C LYS A 100 0.65 -5.05 -17.21
N VAL A 101 1.27 -5.25 -16.07
CA VAL A 101 2.57 -5.91 -15.88
C VAL A 101 2.36 -7.18 -15.06
N ASN A 102 2.51 -8.33 -15.71
CA ASN A 102 2.39 -9.62 -15.03
C ASN A 102 3.63 -9.90 -14.18
N ILE A 103 3.43 -10.27 -12.93
CA ILE A 103 4.46 -10.76 -12.05
C ILE A 103 4.73 -12.23 -12.39
N SER A 104 5.99 -12.66 -12.30
CA SER A 104 6.44 -13.96 -12.78
C SER A 104 5.78 -15.17 -12.09
N ASN A 105 5.31 -15.02 -10.86
CA ASN A 105 4.67 -16.08 -10.11
C ASN A 105 3.15 -15.95 -10.14
N SER A 106 2.46 -16.95 -10.68
CA SER A 106 0.99 -16.96 -10.79
C SER A 106 0.26 -17.08 -9.45
N GLU A 107 0.95 -17.47 -8.38
CA GLU A 107 0.40 -17.55 -7.02
C GLU A 107 0.65 -16.26 -6.22
N SER A 108 1.30 -15.27 -6.84
CA SER A 108 1.54 -13.99 -6.22
C SER A 108 0.23 -13.28 -5.87
N LEU A 109 0.18 -12.76 -4.65
CA LEU A 109 -0.87 -11.85 -4.20
C LEU A 109 -0.20 -10.51 -3.86
N PRO A 110 -0.05 -9.61 -4.84
CA PRO A 110 0.56 -8.29 -4.62
C PRO A 110 -0.20 -7.49 -3.56
N PHE A 111 0.54 -6.85 -2.66
CA PHE A 111 -0.07 -6.08 -1.58
C PHE A 111 0.49 -4.65 -1.53
N GLY A 112 1.40 -4.33 -0.61
CA GLY A 112 2.01 -3.01 -0.53
C GLY A 112 3.07 -2.79 -1.62
N MET A 113 3.19 -1.55 -2.07
CA MET A 113 4.17 -1.12 -3.07
C MET A 113 4.92 0.12 -2.61
N VAL A 114 6.15 0.29 -3.09
CA VAL A 114 6.95 1.51 -2.89
C VAL A 114 7.91 1.72 -4.06
N LEU A 115 8.20 2.99 -4.38
CA LEU A 115 9.31 3.36 -5.25
C LEU A 115 10.60 3.46 -4.44
N ASP A 116 11.69 2.87 -4.97
CA ASP A 116 13.02 3.18 -4.47
C ASP A 116 13.56 4.48 -5.10
N LYS A 117 14.75 4.90 -4.67
CA LYS A 117 15.39 6.12 -5.20
C LYS A 117 15.81 6.02 -6.67
N TYR A 118 15.79 4.84 -7.26
CA TYR A 118 16.12 4.57 -8.66
C TYR A 118 14.87 4.38 -9.52
N ASP A 119 13.68 4.65 -8.94
CA ASP A 119 12.38 4.49 -9.57
C ASP A 119 11.98 3.03 -9.88
N ASN A 120 12.62 2.05 -9.24
CA ASN A 120 12.12 0.69 -9.26
C ASN A 120 10.92 0.56 -8.33
N ILE A 121 9.96 -0.25 -8.74
CA ILE A 121 8.76 -0.55 -7.98
C ILE A 121 8.97 -1.85 -7.20
N TRP A 122 8.98 -1.75 -5.88
CA TRP A 122 9.04 -2.88 -4.98
C TRP A 122 7.64 -3.26 -4.55
N VAL A 123 7.33 -4.55 -4.62
CA VAL A 123 6.00 -5.09 -4.32
C VAL A 123 6.12 -6.20 -3.29
N ALA A 124 5.38 -6.07 -2.19
CA ALA A 124 5.24 -7.16 -1.23
C ALA A 124 4.33 -8.26 -1.80
N GLN A 125 4.75 -9.51 -1.70
CA GLN A 125 3.96 -10.68 -2.06
C GLN A 125 3.40 -11.34 -0.81
N HIS A 126 2.09 -11.30 -0.64
CA HIS A 126 1.42 -11.62 0.62
C HIS A 126 1.58 -13.09 1.07
N VAL A 127 1.59 -14.03 0.15
CA VAL A 127 1.63 -15.47 0.44
C VAL A 127 2.90 -16.18 -0.04
N ILE A 128 3.78 -15.43 -0.69
CA ILE A 128 5.05 -15.93 -1.21
C ILE A 128 6.17 -15.21 -0.45
N ASP A 129 7.16 -15.97 0.00
CA ASP A 129 8.28 -15.43 0.78
C ASP A 129 9.27 -14.71 -0.14
N SER A 130 8.81 -13.66 -0.81
CA SER A 130 9.63 -12.81 -1.67
C SER A 130 9.05 -11.42 -1.85
N LEU A 131 9.91 -10.50 -2.29
CA LEU A 131 9.56 -9.20 -2.84
C LEU A 131 9.76 -9.23 -4.35
N VAL A 132 8.86 -8.62 -5.09
CA VAL A 132 9.06 -8.36 -6.53
C VAL A 132 9.66 -6.98 -6.71
N VAL A 133 10.57 -6.86 -7.66
CA VAL A 133 11.14 -5.59 -8.11
C VAL A 133 10.87 -5.44 -9.60
N HIS A 134 10.15 -4.40 -9.96
CA HIS A 134 9.92 -4.02 -11.35
C HIS A 134 10.71 -2.75 -11.69
N ASP A 135 11.57 -2.84 -12.71
CA ASP A 135 12.23 -1.71 -13.35
C ASP A 135 11.38 -1.26 -14.53
N PRO A 136 10.64 -0.15 -14.43
CA PRO A 136 9.72 0.27 -15.49
C PRO A 136 10.44 0.84 -16.72
N TYR A 137 11.70 1.28 -16.61
CA TYR A 137 12.46 1.80 -17.74
C TYR A 137 12.94 0.71 -18.68
N ASN A 138 13.33 -0.46 -18.12
CA ASN A 138 13.83 -1.60 -18.89
C ASN A 138 12.79 -2.72 -19.00
N ASN A 139 11.62 -2.53 -18.44
CA ASN A 139 10.54 -3.53 -18.34
C ASN A 139 11.05 -4.88 -17.80
N ARG A 140 11.83 -4.83 -16.72
CA ARG A 140 12.45 -6.01 -16.11
C ARG A 140 11.80 -6.29 -14.76
N ILE A 141 11.60 -7.57 -14.49
CA ILE A 141 11.08 -8.06 -13.21
C ILE A 141 12.13 -8.98 -12.59
N SER A 142 12.34 -8.82 -11.30
CA SER A 142 13.22 -9.66 -10.47
C SER A 142 12.51 -9.98 -9.16
N GLU A 143 12.92 -11.07 -8.52
CA GLU A 143 12.45 -11.45 -7.20
C GLU A 143 13.60 -11.45 -6.19
N VAL A 144 13.31 -11.02 -4.97
CA VAL A 144 14.20 -11.07 -3.81
C VAL A 144 13.57 -12.00 -2.78
N ALA A 145 14.15 -13.19 -2.63
CA ALA A 145 13.64 -14.17 -1.67
C ALA A 145 13.80 -13.69 -0.23
N ILE A 146 12.75 -13.87 0.57
CA ILE A 146 12.78 -13.62 2.02
C ILE A 146 13.14 -14.94 2.70
N PRO A 147 14.20 -14.99 3.54
CA PRO A 147 14.65 -16.24 4.15
C PRO A 147 13.70 -16.84 5.19
N THR A 148 12.74 -16.07 5.66
CA THR A 148 11.74 -16.55 6.63
C THR A 148 10.62 -17.28 5.91
N GLU A 149 10.47 -18.57 6.17
CA GLU A 149 9.35 -19.35 5.67
C GLU A 149 8.03 -18.88 6.30
N GLY A 150 7.00 -18.68 5.46
CA GLY A 150 5.70 -18.20 5.87
C GLY A 150 5.73 -16.76 6.41
N SER A 151 6.58 -15.90 5.87
CA SER A 151 6.80 -14.52 6.31
C SER A 151 5.53 -13.67 6.32
N PHE A 152 4.64 -13.86 5.33
CA PHE A 152 3.39 -13.14 5.16
C PHE A 152 3.61 -11.64 5.08
N THR A 153 4.38 -11.24 4.07
CA THR A 153 4.79 -9.85 3.84
C THR A 153 3.67 -9.03 3.21
N GLN A 154 3.30 -7.92 3.83
CA GLN A 154 2.19 -7.08 3.36
C GLN A 154 2.64 -5.67 2.93
N PHE A 155 3.51 -5.05 3.70
CA PHE A 155 3.89 -3.66 3.49
C PHE A 155 5.39 -3.50 3.31
N VAL A 156 5.73 -2.58 2.44
CA VAL A 156 7.09 -2.15 2.13
C VAL A 156 7.17 -0.63 2.20
N THR A 157 8.36 -0.12 2.51
CA THR A 157 8.68 1.30 2.44
C THR A 157 10.14 1.48 2.07
N ALA A 158 10.51 2.62 1.50
CA ALA A 158 11.89 2.97 1.19
C ALA A 158 12.36 4.10 2.12
N ASP A 159 13.62 4.03 2.57
CA ASP A 159 14.24 5.12 3.31
C ASP A 159 15.01 6.08 2.39
N ASP A 160 15.50 7.20 2.96
CA ASP A 160 16.25 8.22 2.22
C ASP A 160 17.58 7.70 1.62
N ASN A 161 18.11 6.59 2.14
CA ASN A 161 19.28 5.92 1.57
C ASN A 161 18.91 5.08 0.33
N GLY A 162 17.61 4.84 0.14
CA GLY A 162 17.03 3.99 -0.90
C GLY A 162 16.98 2.52 -0.51
N ASP A 163 17.26 2.18 0.75
CA ASP A 163 17.04 0.84 1.26
C ASP A 163 15.54 0.57 1.41
N VAL A 164 15.12 -0.66 1.10
CA VAL A 164 13.72 -1.06 1.19
C VAL A 164 13.49 -1.87 2.45
N TRP A 165 12.54 -1.43 3.25
CA TRP A 165 12.11 -2.06 4.48
C TRP A 165 10.79 -2.78 4.29
N PHE A 166 10.61 -3.92 4.92
CA PHE A 166 9.38 -4.70 4.85
C PHE A 166 9.03 -5.34 6.19
N VAL A 167 7.77 -5.67 6.37
CA VAL A 167 7.27 -6.32 7.57
C VAL A 167 6.90 -7.77 7.29
N GLU A 168 7.31 -8.67 8.16
CA GLU A 168 6.94 -10.08 8.15
C GLU A 168 5.91 -10.32 9.25
N GLN A 169 4.64 -10.25 8.91
CA GLN A 169 3.57 -10.28 9.91
C GLN A 169 3.58 -11.57 10.73
N ARG A 170 3.73 -12.72 10.08
CA ARG A 170 3.79 -14.02 10.77
C ARG A 170 5.16 -14.31 11.36
N GLY A 171 6.21 -13.79 10.74
CA GLY A 171 7.58 -13.90 11.25
C GLY A 171 7.86 -13.03 12.46
N ALA A 172 6.98 -12.06 12.78
CA ALA A 172 7.18 -11.04 13.81
C ALA A 172 8.53 -10.31 13.66
N LYS A 173 8.91 -9.98 12.41
CA LYS A 173 10.19 -9.38 12.05
C LYS A 173 10.01 -8.16 11.16
N ILE A 174 11.04 -7.34 11.12
CA ILE A 174 11.22 -6.28 10.12
C ILE A 174 12.48 -6.61 9.35
N GLY A 175 12.35 -6.77 8.04
CA GLY A 175 13.45 -7.01 7.13
C GLY A 175 13.87 -5.74 6.40
N LYS A 176 15.11 -5.72 5.95
CA LYS A 176 15.68 -4.65 5.13
C LYS A 176 16.46 -5.21 3.96
N VAL A 177 16.19 -4.71 2.77
CA VAL A 177 17.02 -4.94 1.58
C VAL A 177 17.88 -3.70 1.38
N SER A 178 19.20 -3.87 1.48
CA SER A 178 20.15 -2.79 1.20
C SER A 178 20.50 -2.76 -0.28
N ILE A 179 20.22 -1.63 -0.92
CA ILE A 179 20.52 -1.41 -2.34
C ILE A 179 21.85 -0.69 -2.44
N SER A 180 22.94 -1.43 -2.61
CA SER A 180 24.27 -0.83 -2.83
C SER A 180 24.40 -0.38 -4.28
N SER A 181 24.55 0.94 -4.51
CA SER A 181 25.00 1.43 -5.82
C SER A 181 26.49 1.17 -5.98
N VAL A 182 26.89 0.49 -7.03
CA VAL A 182 28.27 0.54 -7.50
C VAL A 182 28.46 1.88 -8.23
N PRO A 183 29.40 2.75 -7.80
CA PRO A 183 29.64 4.02 -8.46
C PRO A 183 29.96 3.81 -9.95
N GLY A 184 29.19 4.42 -10.85
CA GLY A 184 29.40 4.39 -12.29
C GLY A 184 28.62 3.37 -13.09
N GLN A 185 27.77 2.56 -12.47
CA GLN A 185 26.76 1.77 -13.16
C GLN A 185 25.38 2.30 -12.76
N THR A 186 24.62 2.70 -13.77
CA THR A 186 23.16 2.69 -13.62
C THR A 186 22.83 1.27 -13.22
N THR A 187 22.35 1.06 -12.01
CA THR A 187 22.15 -0.30 -11.48
C THR A 187 20.95 -0.90 -12.20
N ILE A 188 21.19 -1.34 -13.42
CA ILE A 188 20.38 -2.36 -14.03
C ILE A 188 20.53 -3.54 -13.10
N LEU A 189 19.43 -4.03 -12.53
CA LEU A 189 19.41 -5.28 -11.79
C LEU A 189 19.97 -6.36 -12.70
N GLN A 190 21.32 -6.56 -12.67
CA GLN A 190 21.95 -7.70 -13.33
C GLN A 190 21.70 -8.93 -12.46
N GLU A 191 21.64 -10.10 -13.10
CA GLU A 191 21.45 -11.41 -12.45
C GLU A 191 22.44 -11.73 -11.29
N SER A 192 23.39 -10.83 -11.01
CA SER A 192 24.39 -10.94 -9.95
C SER A 192 24.27 -9.91 -8.84
N SER A 193 23.16 -9.14 -8.74
CA SER A 193 22.97 -8.23 -7.61
C SER A 193 22.70 -9.07 -6.36
N THR A 194 23.68 -9.21 -5.49
CA THR A 194 23.48 -9.82 -4.17
C THR A 194 22.77 -8.82 -3.29
N PHE A 195 21.46 -8.98 -3.12
CA PHE A 195 20.70 -8.28 -2.11
C PHE A 195 21.02 -8.90 -0.74
N GLU A 196 21.44 -8.08 0.21
CA GLU A 196 21.62 -8.52 1.59
C GLU A 196 20.38 -8.14 2.40
N ILE A 197 19.63 -9.14 2.88
CA ILE A 197 18.53 -8.93 3.81
C ILE A 197 19.12 -8.88 5.22
N LYS A 198 18.91 -7.76 5.90
CA LYS A 198 19.27 -7.59 7.32
C LYS A 198 18.00 -7.53 8.15
N TYR A 199 17.93 -8.39 9.15
CA TYR A 199 16.87 -8.31 10.14
C TYR A 199 17.27 -7.36 11.25
N VAL A 200 16.39 -6.43 11.59
CA VAL A 200 16.54 -5.62 12.78
C VAL A 200 15.94 -6.41 13.93
N GLU A 201 16.79 -6.95 14.79
CA GLU A 201 16.33 -7.52 16.05
C GLU A 201 15.74 -6.39 16.92
N ILE A 202 14.43 -6.31 16.97
CA ILE A 202 13.76 -5.44 17.94
C ILE A 202 13.90 -6.13 19.28
N VAL A 203 14.79 -5.61 20.12
CA VAL A 203 15.03 -6.14 21.46
C VAL A 203 13.72 -6.21 22.22
N ALA A 204 13.40 -7.38 22.74
CA ALA A 204 12.15 -7.75 23.41
C ALA A 204 11.49 -6.72 24.38
N PRO A 205 12.22 -5.81 25.06
CA PRO A 205 11.58 -4.79 25.89
C PRO A 205 10.73 -3.75 25.13
N LEU A 206 11.01 -3.49 23.84
CA LEU A 206 10.21 -2.56 23.04
C LEU A 206 8.92 -3.21 22.53
N VAL A 207 8.96 -4.51 22.22
CA VAL A 207 7.74 -5.27 21.82
C VAL A 207 6.77 -5.39 23.01
N SER A 208 7.28 -5.66 24.21
CA SER A 208 6.47 -5.71 25.42
C SER A 208 5.85 -4.34 25.78
N ALA A 209 6.59 -3.25 25.60
CA ALA A 209 6.07 -1.90 25.84
C ALA A 209 5.00 -1.50 24.80
N GLY A 210 5.17 -1.87 23.53
CA GLY A 210 4.19 -1.64 22.46
C GLY A 210 2.90 -2.45 22.68
N ILE A 211 3.00 -3.71 23.05
CA ILE A 211 1.85 -4.57 23.36
C ILE A 211 1.12 -4.07 24.62
N ILE A 212 1.85 -3.63 25.64
CA ILE A 212 1.27 -3.06 26.85
C ILE A 212 0.57 -1.73 26.54
N ALA A 213 1.17 -0.87 25.72
CA ALA A 213 0.58 0.40 25.31
C ALA A 213 -0.70 0.20 24.49
N THR A 214 -0.71 -0.73 23.54
CA THR A 214 -1.91 -1.08 22.76
C THR A 214 -2.97 -1.76 23.60
N ALA A 215 -2.61 -2.64 24.51
CA ALA A 215 -3.55 -3.26 25.45
C ALA A 215 -4.15 -2.23 26.42
N LEU A 216 -3.35 -1.31 26.95
CA LEU A 216 -3.82 -0.22 27.81
C LEU A 216 -4.73 0.76 27.05
N PHE A 217 -4.41 1.07 25.81
CA PHE A 217 -5.25 1.90 24.94
C PHE A 217 -6.59 1.22 24.63
N TYR A 218 -6.55 -0.09 24.31
CA TYR A 218 -7.75 -0.89 24.08
C TYR A 218 -8.62 -0.98 25.32
N VAL A 219 -8.05 -1.29 26.49
CA VAL A 219 -8.79 -1.34 27.79
C VAL A 219 -9.39 0.02 28.13
N LYS A 220 -8.66 1.12 27.91
CA LYS A 220 -9.17 2.47 28.12
C LYS A 220 -10.33 2.77 27.17
N SER A 221 -10.19 2.44 25.87
CA SER A 221 -11.24 2.63 24.86
C SER A 221 -12.52 1.86 25.19
N VAL A 222 -12.42 0.60 25.65
CA VAL A 222 -13.57 -0.21 26.06
C VAL A 222 -14.23 0.36 27.32
N ARG A 223 -13.44 0.87 28.27
CA ARG A 223 -13.97 1.49 29.51
C ARG A 223 -14.69 2.80 29.22
N ASP A 224 -14.15 3.62 28.31
CA ASP A 224 -14.78 4.88 27.91
C ASP A 224 -16.08 4.63 27.12
N LYS A 225 -16.12 3.59 26.28
CA LYS A 225 -17.35 3.18 25.59
C LYS A 225 -18.44 2.74 26.55
N ARG A 226 -18.12 1.93 27.58
CA ARG A 226 -19.08 1.53 28.61
C ARG A 226 -19.66 2.72 29.37
N LYS A 227 -18.84 3.72 29.72
CA LYS A 227 -19.30 4.94 30.37
C LYS A 227 -20.25 5.75 29.48
N ILE A 228 -19.99 5.80 28.18
CA ILE A 228 -20.87 6.47 27.21
C ILE A 228 -22.22 5.74 27.15
N ASP A 229 -22.20 4.40 27.05
CA ASP A 229 -23.41 3.58 26.99
C ASP A 229 -24.25 3.71 28.28
N GLU A 230 -23.62 3.76 29.46
CA GLU A 230 -24.28 4.00 30.73
C GLU A 230 -24.90 5.40 30.82
N MET A 231 -24.24 6.44 30.24
CA MET A 231 -24.80 7.80 30.20
C MET A 231 -25.99 7.91 29.23
N ILE A 232 -25.95 7.18 28.11
CA ILE A 232 -27.05 7.14 27.14
C ILE A 232 -28.26 6.46 27.75
N ASN A 233 -28.07 5.31 28.43
CA ASN A 233 -29.16 4.57 29.06
C ASN A 233 -29.81 5.34 30.21
N ARG A 234 -29.05 6.10 31.00
CA ARG A 234 -29.63 6.96 32.04
C ARG A 234 -30.49 8.11 31.51
N LYS A 235 -30.19 8.62 30.33
CA LYS A 235 -30.98 9.68 29.67
C LYS A 235 -32.24 9.17 28.97
N SER A 236 -32.41 7.86 28.85
CA SER A 236 -33.62 7.25 28.27
C SER A 236 -34.64 6.81 29.34
N GLU A 237 -34.29 6.96 30.63
CA GLU A 237 -35.16 6.60 31.77
C GLU A 237 -35.79 7.84 32.48
N ASP A 238 -35.36 9.06 32.07
CA ASP A 238 -35.98 10.35 32.46
C ASP A 238 -36.85 10.91 31.28
#